data_bfd97d4a667199b1e8d0063a2c75762f
#
_entry.id   bfd97d4a667199b1e8d0063a2c75762f
#
_cell.length_a   1.000
_cell.length_b   1.000
_cell.length_c   1.000
_cell.angle_alpha   90.00
_cell.angle_beta   90.00
_cell.angle_gamma   90.00
#
_symmetry.space_group_name_H-M   'P 1'
#
loop_
_entity.id
_entity.type
_entity.pdbx_description
1 polymer ?
#
loop_
_entity_poly.entity_id
_entity_poly.type
_entity_poly.pdbx_seq_one_letter_code
_entity_poly.pdbx_strand_id
1 'polypeptide(L)'
;GKKEEEIYSKKLTAKNILKAEEILKEAEAVSIEKANEYTKISKPKIADNCLKIIGTKIYDDKMEGLGGAFDYYELGAPLFNEDGNLNEEVSIDKIREYIYYAETKQPLLRQQDKDEEFLLDECNRAGYYFYYQTDKATTLSYATLANIVKSKHEMYIIYADRCLLDEKFMTEHHIKFKKIPRDIKRF
;
A
#
# COMPACT_ATOMS: atom_id res chain seq x y z
N GLY A 1 -1.28 -12.13 -24.22
CA GLY A 1 -2.01 -13.38 -23.94
C GLY A 1 -1.71 -14.45 -24.98
N LYS A 2 -2.02 -15.72 -24.66
CA LYS A 2 -1.86 -16.87 -25.55
C LYS A 2 -3.17 -17.65 -25.61
N LYS A 3 -3.68 -17.91 -26.79
CA LYS A 3 -4.87 -18.74 -27.03
C LYS A 3 -4.51 -19.87 -27.96
N GLU A 4 -4.83 -21.11 -27.59
CA GLU A 4 -4.64 -22.30 -28.41
C GLU A 4 -6.00 -22.85 -28.83
N GLU A 5 -6.13 -23.20 -30.12
CA GLU A 5 -7.34 -23.76 -30.71
C GLU A 5 -7.00 -24.96 -31.57
N GLU A 6 -7.82 -26.00 -31.50
CA GLU A 6 -7.72 -27.17 -32.38
C GLU A 6 -8.29 -26.78 -33.76
N ILE A 7 -7.41 -26.65 -34.77
CA ILE A 7 -7.80 -26.21 -36.11
C ILE A 7 -8.09 -27.35 -37.04
N TYR A 8 -7.60 -28.55 -36.71
CA TYR A 8 -7.89 -29.79 -37.43
C TYR A 8 -7.89 -30.96 -36.46
N SER A 9 -8.86 -31.86 -36.59
CA SER A 9 -8.94 -33.09 -35.81
C SER A 9 -9.63 -34.18 -36.63
N LYS A 10 -8.95 -35.30 -36.81
CA LYS A 10 -9.50 -36.45 -37.52
C LYS A 10 -9.19 -37.73 -36.75
N LYS A 11 -10.26 -38.44 -36.35
CA LYS A 11 -10.14 -39.72 -35.63
C LYS A 11 -9.52 -40.77 -36.54
N LEU A 12 -8.48 -41.45 -36.04
CA LEU A 12 -7.80 -42.52 -36.74
C LEU A 12 -8.54 -43.87 -36.44
N THR A 13 -8.89 -44.60 -37.48
CA THR A 13 -9.54 -45.88 -37.44
C THR A 13 -8.79 -46.88 -38.30
N ALA A 14 -8.99 -48.20 -38.10
CA ALA A 14 -8.36 -49.22 -38.94
C ALA A 14 -8.66 -49.07 -40.44
N LYS A 15 -9.78 -48.45 -40.78
CA LYS A 15 -10.16 -48.20 -42.20
C LYS A 15 -9.45 -47.03 -42.82
N ASN A 16 -9.25 -45.94 -42.06
CA ASN A 16 -8.67 -44.68 -42.62
C ASN A 16 -7.17 -44.56 -42.40
N ILE A 17 -6.59 -45.35 -41.51
CA ILE A 17 -5.12 -45.37 -41.30
C ILE A 17 -4.36 -45.87 -42.57
N LEU A 18 -5.02 -46.67 -43.39
CA LEU A 18 -4.47 -47.08 -44.71
C LEU A 18 -4.40 -45.92 -45.70
N LYS A 19 -5.10 -44.82 -45.43
CA LYS A 19 -5.10 -43.57 -46.20
C LYS A 19 -4.39 -42.43 -45.48
N ALA A 20 -3.38 -42.77 -44.69
CA ALA A 20 -2.66 -41.78 -43.85
C ALA A 20 -2.10 -40.61 -44.65
N GLU A 21 -1.59 -40.87 -45.85
CA GLU A 21 -1.09 -39.79 -46.74
C GLU A 21 -2.17 -38.81 -47.17
N GLU A 22 -3.38 -39.30 -47.49
CA GLU A 22 -4.51 -38.43 -47.83
C GLU A 22 -4.90 -37.57 -46.62
N ILE A 23 -4.94 -38.12 -45.44
CA ILE A 23 -5.25 -37.42 -44.18
C ILE A 23 -4.21 -36.39 -43.81
N LEU A 24 -2.93 -36.67 -44.04
CA LEU A 24 -1.84 -35.72 -43.82
C LEU A 24 -1.91 -34.56 -44.83
N LYS A 25 -2.22 -34.82 -46.11
CA LYS A 25 -2.42 -33.78 -47.12
C LYS A 25 -3.59 -32.87 -46.78
N GLU A 26 -4.72 -33.45 -46.31
CA GLU A 26 -5.85 -32.66 -45.82
C GLU A 26 -5.46 -31.73 -44.62
N ALA A 27 -4.73 -32.30 -43.66
CA ALA A 27 -4.27 -31.57 -42.51
C ALA A 27 -3.29 -30.43 -42.86
N GLU A 28 -2.37 -30.69 -43.81
CA GLU A 28 -1.44 -29.69 -44.33
C GLU A 28 -2.18 -28.58 -45.13
N ALA A 29 -3.17 -28.95 -45.94
CA ALA A 29 -3.99 -27.98 -46.66
C ALA A 29 -4.71 -27.02 -45.69
N VAL A 30 -5.31 -27.52 -44.60
CA VAL A 30 -5.93 -26.72 -43.56
C VAL A 30 -4.92 -25.82 -42.85
N SER A 31 -3.71 -26.32 -42.63
CA SER A 31 -2.64 -25.53 -42.03
C SER A 31 -2.21 -24.35 -42.91
N ILE A 32 -2.17 -24.54 -44.22
CA ILE A 32 -1.85 -23.49 -45.18
C ILE A 32 -2.98 -22.48 -45.29
N GLU A 33 -4.23 -22.94 -45.38
CA GLU A 33 -5.42 -22.09 -45.48
C GLU A 33 -5.52 -21.16 -44.26
N LYS A 34 -5.27 -21.70 -43.07
CA LYS A 34 -5.38 -20.96 -41.80
C LYS A 34 -4.09 -20.29 -41.34
N ALA A 35 -3.02 -20.32 -42.13
CA ALA A 35 -1.71 -19.77 -41.78
C ALA A 35 -1.76 -18.29 -41.39
N ASN A 36 -2.63 -17.50 -41.99
CA ASN A 36 -2.79 -16.07 -41.72
C ASN A 36 -3.63 -15.76 -40.47
N GLU A 37 -4.36 -16.73 -39.95
CA GLU A 37 -5.24 -16.55 -38.78
C GLU A 37 -4.52 -16.76 -37.45
N TYR A 38 -3.38 -17.46 -37.47
CA TYR A 38 -2.64 -17.87 -36.27
C TYR A 38 -1.18 -17.42 -36.34
N THR A 39 -0.65 -17.02 -35.19
CA THR A 39 0.77 -16.64 -35.05
C THR A 39 1.69 -17.85 -35.22
N LYS A 40 1.23 -19.04 -34.84
CA LYS A 40 1.97 -20.28 -34.94
C LYS A 40 1.01 -21.45 -35.14
N ILE A 41 1.33 -22.37 -36.04
CA ILE A 41 0.60 -23.63 -36.25
C ILE A 41 1.51 -24.80 -35.92
N SER A 42 1.02 -25.76 -35.16
CA SER A 42 1.80 -26.97 -34.81
C SER A 42 1.94 -27.91 -36.02
N LYS A 43 2.97 -28.71 -36.03
CA LYS A 43 3.00 -29.88 -36.93
C LYS A 43 1.89 -30.84 -36.55
N PRO A 44 1.36 -31.66 -37.51
CA PRO A 44 0.42 -32.72 -37.20
C PRO A 44 0.93 -33.63 -36.09
N LYS A 45 0.10 -33.89 -35.06
CA LYS A 45 0.41 -34.78 -33.93
C LYS A 45 -0.74 -35.72 -33.71
N ILE A 46 -0.41 -36.95 -33.31
CA ILE A 46 -1.43 -37.95 -32.92
C ILE A 46 -1.59 -37.87 -31.41
N ALA A 47 -2.82 -37.56 -30.97
CA ALA A 47 -3.24 -37.59 -29.59
C ALA A 47 -4.67 -38.15 -29.49
N ASP A 48 -4.96 -38.98 -28.51
CA ASP A 48 -6.28 -39.56 -28.27
C ASP A 48 -6.85 -40.28 -29.50
N ASN A 49 -6.01 -41.02 -30.25
CA ASN A 49 -6.35 -41.63 -31.52
C ASN A 49 -6.87 -40.67 -32.59
N CYS A 50 -6.56 -39.40 -32.50
CA CYS A 50 -6.86 -38.39 -33.49
C CYS A 50 -5.58 -37.73 -34.01
N LEU A 51 -5.53 -37.47 -35.32
CA LEU A 51 -4.54 -36.57 -35.89
C LEU A 51 -5.02 -35.16 -35.65
N LYS A 52 -4.24 -34.38 -34.91
CA LYS A 52 -4.60 -33.02 -34.49
C LYS A 52 -3.55 -31.99 -34.95
N ILE A 53 -4.01 -30.80 -35.28
CA ILE A 53 -3.18 -29.61 -35.48
C ILE A 53 -3.74 -28.49 -34.59
N ILE A 54 -2.84 -27.82 -33.90
CA ILE A 54 -3.17 -26.73 -32.98
C ILE A 54 -2.64 -25.40 -33.56
N GLY A 55 -3.52 -24.44 -33.70
CA GLY A 55 -3.21 -23.05 -33.99
C GLY A 55 -3.07 -22.26 -32.70
N THR A 56 -2.03 -21.42 -32.64
CA THR A 56 -1.75 -20.56 -31.50
C THR A 56 -1.85 -19.09 -31.95
N LYS A 57 -2.69 -18.31 -31.30
CA LYS A 57 -2.75 -16.84 -31.43
C LYS A 57 -2.01 -16.23 -30.24
N ILE A 58 -1.02 -15.40 -30.49
CA ILE A 58 -0.30 -14.63 -29.49
C ILE A 58 -0.78 -13.18 -29.60
N TYR A 59 -1.31 -12.64 -28.53
CA TYR A 59 -1.74 -11.25 -28.43
C TYR A 59 -0.69 -10.49 -27.66
N ASP A 60 0.05 -9.60 -28.34
CA ASP A 60 1.03 -8.72 -27.71
C ASP A 60 0.40 -7.45 -27.12
N ASP A 61 -0.89 -7.23 -27.42
CA ASP A 61 -1.60 -6.10 -26.85
C ASP A 61 -1.69 -6.26 -25.34
N LYS A 62 -0.97 -5.43 -24.62
CA LYS A 62 -1.23 -5.18 -23.20
C LYS A 62 -2.59 -4.51 -23.16
N MET A 63 -3.60 -5.17 -22.59
CA MET A 63 -4.79 -4.45 -22.18
C MET A 63 -4.31 -3.35 -21.23
N GLU A 64 -4.44 -2.10 -21.65
CA GLU A 64 -4.29 -0.99 -20.73
C GLU A 64 -5.28 -1.26 -19.60
N GLY A 65 -4.76 -1.33 -18.37
CA GLY A 65 -5.61 -1.45 -17.20
C GLY A 65 -6.60 -0.29 -17.20
N LEU A 66 -7.75 -0.44 -16.57
CA LEU A 66 -8.80 0.58 -16.45
C LEU A 66 -8.31 1.88 -15.78
N GLY A 67 -6.98 2.01 -15.50
CA GLY A 67 -6.38 3.19 -14.87
C GLY A 67 -6.81 3.40 -13.41
N GLY A 68 -7.49 2.43 -12.82
CA GLY A 68 -7.86 2.46 -11.41
C GLY A 68 -6.67 2.04 -10.53
N ALA A 69 -6.49 2.75 -9.42
CA ALA A 69 -5.65 2.33 -8.31
C ALA A 69 -6.56 2.00 -7.11
N PHE A 70 -6.11 1.10 -6.26
CA PHE A 70 -6.74 0.85 -4.97
C PHE A 70 -5.66 0.75 -3.91
N ASP A 71 -6.00 1.24 -2.72
CA ASP A 71 -5.14 1.09 -1.56
C ASP A 71 -5.58 -0.15 -0.77
N TYR A 72 -4.63 -1.00 -0.44
CA TYR A 72 -4.85 -2.16 0.41
C TYR A 72 -4.36 -1.84 1.82
N TYR A 73 -5.24 -2.01 2.80
CA TYR A 73 -4.93 -1.74 4.20
C TYR A 73 -5.07 -3.02 5.03
N GLU A 74 -4.10 -3.27 5.88
CA GLU A 74 -4.16 -4.30 6.92
C GLU A 74 -4.28 -3.64 8.29
N LEU A 75 -5.02 -4.29 9.19
CA LEU A 75 -5.06 -3.87 10.59
C LEU A 75 -3.72 -4.19 11.25
N GLY A 76 -3.02 -3.14 11.68
CA GLY A 76 -1.80 -3.27 12.47
C GLY A 76 -2.08 -3.49 13.96
N ALA A 77 -1.02 -3.43 14.79
CA ALA A 77 -1.17 -3.44 16.24
C ALA A 77 -2.05 -2.25 16.69
N PRO A 78 -2.91 -2.43 17.71
CA PRO A 78 -3.74 -1.35 18.24
C PRO A 78 -2.85 -0.26 18.83
N LEU A 79 -3.21 0.99 18.57
CA LEU A 79 -2.49 2.17 19.09
C LEU A 79 -2.62 2.34 20.62
N PHE A 80 -3.70 1.83 21.18
CA PHE A 80 -3.98 1.88 22.63
C PHE A 80 -4.15 0.46 23.15
N ASN A 81 -3.61 0.21 24.33
CA ASN A 81 -3.85 -1.01 25.09
C ASN A 81 -5.28 -1.02 25.67
N GLU A 82 -5.70 -2.15 26.24
CA GLU A 82 -7.00 -2.30 26.88
C GLU A 82 -7.23 -1.28 28.01
N ASP A 83 -6.16 -0.83 28.67
CA ASP A 83 -6.18 0.20 29.73
C ASP A 83 -6.29 1.65 29.18
N GLY A 84 -6.37 1.82 27.85
CA GLY A 84 -6.42 3.13 27.19
C GLY A 84 -5.08 3.88 27.12
N ASN A 85 -3.98 3.24 27.48
CA ASN A 85 -2.63 3.79 27.35
C ASN A 85 -2.06 3.52 25.94
N LEU A 86 -1.15 4.37 25.49
CA LEU A 86 -0.40 4.15 24.24
C LEU A 86 0.30 2.80 24.28
N ASN A 87 0.19 2.07 23.19
CA ASN A 87 0.92 0.83 22.99
C ASN A 87 2.36 1.14 22.56
N GLU A 88 3.32 0.86 23.43
CA GLU A 88 4.75 1.13 23.21
C GLU A 88 5.37 0.24 22.12
N GLU A 89 4.68 -0.82 21.67
CA GLU A 89 5.12 -1.67 20.54
C GLU A 89 4.88 -0.99 19.17
N VAL A 90 4.03 0.03 19.15
CA VAL A 90 3.75 0.78 17.92
C VAL A 90 4.86 1.81 17.71
N SER A 91 5.38 1.91 16.47
CA SER A 91 6.42 2.87 16.16
C SER A 91 5.97 4.32 16.44
N ILE A 92 6.91 5.14 16.93
CA ILE A 92 6.65 6.56 17.22
C ILE A 92 6.08 7.29 16.00
N ASP A 93 6.56 6.97 14.81
CA ASP A 93 6.09 7.62 13.58
C ASP A 93 4.59 7.37 13.34
N LYS A 94 4.11 6.15 13.55
CA LYS A 94 2.67 5.85 13.44
C LYS A 94 1.85 6.57 14.51
N ILE A 95 2.37 6.71 15.72
CA ILE A 95 1.73 7.49 16.79
C ILE A 95 1.65 8.96 16.38
N ARG A 96 2.72 9.52 15.81
CA ARG A 96 2.78 10.89 15.28
C ARG A 96 1.75 11.13 14.18
N GLU A 97 1.70 10.23 13.20
CA GLU A 97 0.72 10.27 12.11
C GLU A 97 -0.72 10.26 12.65
N TYR A 98 -0.99 9.36 13.58
CA TYR A 98 -2.32 9.25 14.20
C TYR A 98 -2.72 10.51 14.96
N ILE A 99 -1.84 11.06 15.80
CA ILE A 99 -2.10 12.27 16.58
C ILE A 99 -2.41 13.44 15.65
N TYR A 100 -1.57 13.64 14.62
CA TYR A 100 -1.78 14.72 13.66
C TYR A 100 -3.08 14.56 12.89
N TYR A 101 -3.37 13.35 12.40
CA TYR A 101 -4.62 13.06 11.71
C TYR A 101 -5.85 13.22 12.63
N ALA A 102 -5.76 12.77 13.87
CA ALA A 102 -6.87 12.90 14.83
C ALA A 102 -7.27 14.36 15.07
N GLU A 103 -6.28 15.26 15.09
CA GLU A 103 -6.48 16.70 15.29
C GLU A 103 -6.92 17.44 14.03
N THR A 104 -6.31 17.13 12.89
CA THR A 104 -6.42 17.95 11.67
C THR A 104 -7.30 17.32 10.59
N LYS A 105 -7.49 16.00 10.65
CA LYS A 105 -8.06 15.15 9.58
C LYS A 105 -7.23 15.19 8.28
N GLN A 106 -5.96 15.57 8.39
CA GLN A 106 -5.01 15.61 7.27
C GLN A 106 -3.87 14.61 7.51
N PRO A 107 -3.32 14.01 6.47
CA PRO A 107 -2.16 13.14 6.60
C PRO A 107 -0.93 13.94 7.03
N LEU A 108 -0.07 13.35 7.85
CA LEU A 108 1.23 13.92 8.21
C LEU A 108 2.19 13.70 7.06
N LEU A 109 2.50 14.75 6.31
CA LEU A 109 3.41 14.70 5.15
C LEU A 109 4.82 15.20 5.47
N ARG A 110 4.96 15.96 6.55
CA ARG A 110 6.26 16.51 6.95
C ARG A 110 7.19 15.39 7.42
N GLN A 111 8.39 15.37 6.85
CA GLN A 111 9.48 14.56 7.38
C GLN A 111 10.07 15.23 8.63
N GLN A 112 10.48 14.40 9.60
CA GLN A 112 11.07 14.89 10.85
C GLN A 112 12.36 15.66 10.57
N ASP A 113 12.45 16.89 11.07
CA ASP A 113 13.63 17.74 11.02
C ASP A 113 14.37 17.65 12.38
N LYS A 114 15.69 17.58 12.34
CA LYS A 114 16.52 17.55 13.56
C LYS A 114 16.41 18.81 14.39
N ASP A 115 16.18 19.97 13.76
CA ASP A 115 16.07 21.25 14.45
C ASP A 115 14.67 21.44 15.06
N GLU A 116 13.67 20.72 14.57
CA GLU A 116 12.27 20.76 15.02
C GLU A 116 11.72 19.34 15.28
N GLU A 117 12.48 18.55 16.00
CA GLU A 117 12.20 17.13 16.26
C GLU A 117 10.79 16.86 16.76
N PHE A 118 10.23 17.74 17.58
CA PHE A 118 8.93 17.55 18.20
C PHE A 118 7.77 18.16 17.45
N LEU A 119 8.02 18.96 16.41
CA LEU A 119 6.98 19.50 15.55
C LEU A 119 6.47 18.40 14.62
N LEU A 120 5.16 18.15 14.65
CA LEU A 120 4.50 17.27 13.69
C LEU A 120 4.36 17.98 12.36
N ASP A 121 3.55 19.02 12.33
CA ASP A 121 3.34 19.90 11.17
C ASP A 121 2.50 21.11 11.59
N GLU A 122 2.25 22.02 10.65
CA GLU A 122 1.37 23.16 10.80
C GLU A 122 0.04 22.93 10.07
N CYS A 123 -1.06 23.29 10.71
CA CYS A 123 -2.37 23.30 10.07
C CYS A 123 -3.18 24.50 10.59
N ASN A 124 -3.79 25.27 9.68
CA ASN A 124 -4.60 26.43 10.01
C ASN A 124 -3.91 27.43 10.96
N ARG A 125 -2.62 27.71 10.71
CA ARG A 125 -1.74 28.59 11.53
C ARG A 125 -1.48 28.09 12.95
N ALA A 126 -1.86 26.84 13.26
CA ALA A 126 -1.55 26.17 14.52
C ALA A 126 -0.40 25.18 14.31
N GLY A 127 0.61 25.25 15.17
CA GLY A 127 1.68 24.26 15.22
C GLY A 127 1.32 23.12 16.16
N TYR A 128 1.48 21.89 15.68
CA TYR A 128 1.19 20.66 16.41
C TYR A 128 2.50 20.03 16.87
N TYR A 129 2.67 19.86 18.17
CA TYR A 129 3.90 19.34 18.77
C TYR A 129 3.61 18.07 19.57
N PHE A 130 4.48 17.07 19.37
CA PHE A 130 4.43 15.82 20.13
C PHE A 130 5.74 15.62 20.89
N TYR A 131 5.78 16.17 22.12
CA TYR A 131 6.91 16.03 23.02
C TYR A 131 6.82 14.71 23.76
N TYR A 132 7.35 13.66 23.13
CA TYR A 132 7.33 12.29 23.62
C TYR A 132 8.72 11.68 23.60
N GLN A 133 9.05 10.95 24.64
CA GLN A 133 10.26 10.14 24.75
C GLN A 133 9.88 8.79 25.33
N THR A 134 10.38 7.69 24.74
CA THR A 134 10.01 6.34 25.12
C THR A 134 10.46 6.02 26.56
N ASP A 135 11.66 6.42 26.91
CA ASP A 135 12.35 5.97 28.12
C ASP A 135 12.08 6.83 29.36
N LYS A 136 11.44 7.96 29.21
CA LYS A 136 11.14 8.86 30.34
C LYS A 136 9.91 9.70 30.12
N ALA A 137 9.28 10.08 31.25
CA ALA A 137 8.17 11.01 31.22
C ALA A 137 8.62 12.42 30.82
N THR A 138 7.90 13.02 29.87
CA THR A 138 8.15 14.37 29.40
C THR A 138 7.35 15.40 30.20
N THR A 139 7.96 16.55 30.45
CA THR A 139 7.33 17.63 31.21
C THR A 139 7.45 18.93 30.45
N LEU A 140 6.31 19.51 30.09
CA LEU A 140 6.24 20.83 29.46
C LEU A 140 6.41 21.90 30.54
N SER A 141 7.58 22.54 30.56
CA SER A 141 7.94 23.67 31.42
C SER A 141 8.35 24.86 30.57
N TYR A 142 8.58 26.02 31.16
CA TYR A 142 9.05 27.21 30.43
C TYR A 142 10.38 26.94 29.70
N ALA A 143 11.32 26.24 30.34
CA ALA A 143 12.59 25.90 29.72
C ALA A 143 12.45 24.91 28.58
N THR A 144 11.61 23.88 28.75
CA THR A 144 11.37 22.88 27.68
C THR A 144 10.59 23.50 26.53
N LEU A 145 9.62 24.37 26.80
CA LEU A 145 8.88 25.08 25.77
C LEU A 145 9.81 25.86 24.82
N ALA A 146 10.79 26.61 25.37
CA ALA A 146 11.76 27.35 24.58
C ALA A 146 12.65 26.46 23.72
N ASN A 147 12.89 25.21 24.14
CA ASN A 147 13.68 24.23 23.40
C ASN A 147 12.88 23.52 22.30
N ILE A 148 11.58 23.26 22.54
CA ILE A 148 10.72 22.49 21.66
C ILE A 148 10.18 23.36 20.53
N VAL A 149 9.75 24.60 20.86
CA VAL A 149 9.11 25.51 19.91
C VAL A 149 10.18 26.42 19.30
N LYS A 150 10.48 26.20 18.02
CA LYS A 150 11.43 27.02 17.24
C LYS A 150 10.70 27.95 16.26
N SER A 151 9.59 27.50 15.72
CA SER A 151 8.78 28.26 14.74
C SER A 151 7.65 29.03 15.40
N LYS A 152 7.27 30.16 14.81
CA LYS A 152 6.15 30.97 15.26
C LYS A 152 4.85 30.52 14.64
N HIS A 153 3.84 30.30 15.49
CA HIS A 153 2.47 29.97 15.09
C HIS A 153 1.48 30.90 15.82
N GLU A 154 0.26 31.01 15.33
CA GLU A 154 -0.81 31.73 16.03
C GLU A 154 -1.36 30.94 17.23
N MET A 155 -1.27 29.58 17.17
CA MET A 155 -1.69 28.68 18.25
C MET A 155 -0.70 27.50 18.33
N TYR A 156 -0.54 26.97 19.50
CA TYR A 156 0.33 25.82 19.77
C TYR A 156 -0.46 24.71 20.44
N ILE A 157 -0.53 23.55 19.82
CA ILE A 157 -1.11 22.32 20.40
C ILE A 157 0.05 21.42 20.78
N ILE A 158 0.28 21.22 22.07
CA ILE A 158 1.47 20.51 22.58
C ILE A 158 1.06 19.32 23.39
N TYR A 159 1.46 18.13 22.94
CA TYR A 159 1.33 16.88 23.65
C TYR A 159 2.55 16.61 24.49
N ALA A 160 2.37 16.35 25.79
CA ALA A 160 3.40 15.86 26.71
C ALA A 160 2.76 15.08 27.86
N ASP A 161 3.57 14.39 28.67
CA ASP A 161 3.06 13.61 29.81
C ASP A 161 2.57 14.50 30.95
N ARG A 162 3.25 15.61 31.20
CA ARG A 162 2.98 16.56 32.29
C ARG A 162 3.11 18.01 31.80
N CYS A 163 2.38 18.92 32.44
CA CYS A 163 2.51 20.36 32.21
C CYS A 163 2.73 21.09 33.53
N LEU A 164 3.71 21.98 33.55
CA LEU A 164 4.06 22.88 34.65
C LEU A 164 3.84 24.38 34.29
N LEU A 165 3.30 24.64 33.10
CA LEU A 165 2.92 26.01 32.71
C LEU A 165 1.64 26.41 33.42
N ASP A 166 1.53 27.66 33.84
CA ASP A 166 0.29 28.17 34.40
C ASP A 166 -0.77 28.47 33.31
N GLU A 167 -2.04 28.42 33.67
CA GLU A 167 -3.16 28.61 32.74
C GLU A 167 -3.16 30.01 32.12
N LYS A 168 -2.75 31.03 32.89
CA LYS A 168 -2.70 32.41 32.39
C LYS A 168 -1.68 32.53 31.27
N PHE A 169 -0.47 32.02 31.48
CA PHE A 169 0.58 31.97 30.47
C PHE A 169 0.15 31.22 29.22
N MET A 170 -0.45 30.04 29.39
CA MET A 170 -0.94 29.25 28.24
C MET A 170 -2.00 30.01 27.43
N THR A 171 -2.89 30.72 28.12
CA THR A 171 -3.91 31.53 27.45
C THR A 171 -3.32 32.72 26.71
N GLU A 172 -2.41 33.46 27.33
CA GLU A 172 -1.75 34.62 26.74
C GLU A 172 -0.90 34.27 25.50
N HIS A 173 -0.33 33.06 25.49
CA HIS A 173 0.51 32.57 24.40
C HIS A 173 -0.19 31.57 23.47
N HIS A 174 -1.52 31.44 23.57
CA HIS A 174 -2.34 30.55 22.76
C HIS A 174 -1.84 29.08 22.75
N ILE A 175 -1.41 28.59 23.90
CA ILE A 175 -0.91 27.23 24.09
C ILE A 175 -2.04 26.33 24.58
N LYS A 176 -2.30 25.24 23.87
CA LYS A 176 -3.20 24.18 24.29
C LYS A 176 -2.40 22.92 24.64
N PHE A 177 -2.32 22.62 25.91
CA PHE A 177 -1.70 21.38 26.39
C PHE A 177 -2.66 20.20 26.24
N LYS A 178 -2.12 19.06 25.80
CA LYS A 178 -2.81 17.78 25.76
C LYS A 178 -1.93 16.70 26.39
N LYS A 179 -2.51 15.99 27.35
CA LYS A 179 -1.81 14.92 28.05
C LYS A 179 -1.71 13.68 27.18
N ILE A 180 -0.50 13.10 27.09
CA ILE A 180 -0.27 11.81 26.44
C ILE A 180 -0.86 10.71 27.33
N PRO A 181 -1.75 9.85 26.82
CA PRO A 181 -2.32 8.74 27.58
C PRO A 181 -1.30 7.61 27.72
N ARG A 182 -0.51 7.63 28.79
CA ARG A 182 0.40 6.53 29.14
C ARG A 182 0.61 6.44 30.65
N ASP A 183 1.01 5.26 31.10
CA ASP A 183 1.37 5.04 32.50
C ASP A 183 2.77 5.56 32.79
N ILE A 184 2.85 6.72 33.45
CA ILE A 184 4.11 7.39 33.83
C ILE A 184 4.68 6.88 35.16
N LYS A 185 4.06 5.89 35.81
CA LYS A 185 4.56 5.32 37.07
C LYS A 185 5.74 4.37 36.86
N ARG A 186 6.00 4.00 35.63
CA ARG A 186 7.12 3.10 35.25
C ARG A 186 8.46 3.81 35.06
N PHE A 187 8.52 5.14 35.26
CA PHE A 187 9.72 5.96 35.04
C PHE A 187 10.17 6.63 36.31
#